data_24d9e6bbc8c08d67664f88c6ab989d75
#
_entry.id   24d9e6bbc8c08d67664f88c6ab989d75
#
_cell.length_a   1.000
_cell.length_b   1.000
_cell.length_c   1.000
_cell.angle_alpha   90.00
_cell.angle_beta   90.00
_cell.angle_gamma   90.00
#
_symmetry.space_group_name_H-M   'P 1'
#
loop_
_entity.id
_entity.type
_entity.pdbx_description
1 polymer ?
#
loop_
_entity_poly.entity_id
_entity_poly.type
_entity_poly.pdbx_seq_one_letter_code
_entity_poly.pdbx_strand_id
1 'polypeptide(L)'
;MSDDGFLIDVDDATLRRERAKARELRASQWWKRRVASGVCHYCGAQVGAKALTMDHVIPLVRGGTSSKGNCVAACKPCNDAKKYKLPSEMG
;
A
#
# COMPACT_ATOMS: atom_id res chain seq x y z
N MET A 1 -7.25 0.09 27.59
CA MET A 1 -7.16 0.18 26.89
C MET A 1 -7.56 0.17 25.96
N SER A 2 -7.87 0.48 25.60
CA SER A 2 -8.38 0.51 24.69
C SER A 2 -8.20 -0.16 23.83
N ASP A 3 -8.29 -0.55 23.46
CA ASP A 3 -8.17 -1.06 22.69
C ASP A 3 -8.48 -1.08 21.68
N ASP A 4 -8.52 -0.60 21.52
CA ASP A 4 -9.06 -0.57 20.39
C ASP A 4 -8.41 -1.50 19.55
N GLY A 5 -8.94 -2.55 19.15
CA GLY A 5 -8.33 -3.59 18.37
C GLY A 5 -7.99 -3.21 16.95
N PHE A 6 -8.20 -1.94 16.59
CA PHE A 6 -7.93 -1.53 15.23
C PHE A 6 -6.49 -1.17 14.98
N LEU A 7 -5.77 -0.74 16.00
CA LEU A 7 -4.41 -0.28 15.83
C LEU A 7 -3.45 -1.28 16.40
N ILE A 8 -2.46 -1.65 15.59
CA ILE A 8 -1.35 -2.45 16.03
C ILE A 8 -0.24 -1.49 16.39
N ASP A 9 0.33 -1.68 17.56
CA ASP A 9 1.38 -0.81 18.04
C ASP A 9 2.70 -1.19 17.37
N VAL A 10 2.96 -0.59 16.22
CA VAL A 10 4.16 -0.88 15.41
C VAL A 10 5.22 0.15 15.78
N ASP A 11 6.41 -0.31 16.20
CA ASP A 11 7.44 0.61 16.64
C ASP A 11 8.10 1.32 15.46
N ASP A 12 8.83 2.42 15.78
CA ASP A 12 9.45 3.26 14.78
C ASP A 12 10.51 2.53 13.96
N ALA A 13 11.27 1.64 14.59
CA ALA A 13 12.31 0.90 13.89
C ALA A 13 11.70 0.00 12.82
N THR A 14 10.59 -0.66 13.14
CA THR A 14 9.88 -1.50 12.20
C THR A 14 9.32 -0.68 11.04
N LEU A 15 8.71 0.48 11.34
CA LEU A 15 8.17 1.35 10.30
C LEU A 15 9.26 1.84 9.36
N ARG A 16 10.42 2.25 9.91
CA ARG A 16 11.53 2.70 9.08
C ARG A 16 12.03 1.58 8.17
N ARG A 17 12.16 0.39 8.71
CA ARG A 17 12.63 -0.77 7.93
C ARG A 17 11.65 -1.08 6.80
N GLU A 18 10.36 -1.08 7.09
CA GLU A 18 9.36 -1.39 6.07
C GLU A 18 9.27 -0.29 5.02
N ARG A 19 9.44 0.96 5.40
CA ARG A 19 9.48 2.07 4.44
C ARG A 19 10.70 1.99 3.53
N ALA A 20 11.85 1.56 4.08
CA ALA A 20 13.04 1.35 3.27
C ALA A 20 12.82 0.23 2.25
N LYS A 21 12.20 -0.86 2.68
CA LYS A 21 11.86 -1.96 1.76
C LYS A 21 10.90 -1.48 0.67
N ALA A 22 9.94 -0.63 1.01
CA ALA A 22 9.01 -0.09 0.03
C ALA A 22 9.73 0.72 -1.04
N ARG A 23 10.73 1.52 -0.65
CA ARG A 23 11.52 2.28 -1.62
C ARG A 23 12.26 1.35 -2.56
N GLU A 24 12.88 0.29 -2.04
CA GLU A 24 13.56 -0.69 -2.86
C GLU A 24 12.60 -1.38 -3.81
N LEU A 25 11.43 -1.73 -3.31
CA LEU A 25 10.43 -2.43 -4.10
C LEU A 25 9.92 -1.54 -5.25
N ARG A 26 9.73 -0.24 -4.99
CA ARG A 26 9.31 0.71 -6.03
C ARG A 26 10.36 0.86 -7.13
N ALA A 27 11.62 0.65 -6.82
CA ALA A 27 12.70 0.74 -7.79
C ALA A 27 12.90 -0.56 -8.56
N SER A 28 12.22 -1.63 -8.18
CA SER A 28 12.42 -2.97 -8.75
C SER A 28 11.71 -3.13 -10.08
N GLN A 29 12.19 -4.10 -10.88
CA GLN A 29 11.54 -4.47 -12.12
C GLN A 29 10.13 -5.01 -11.88
N TRP A 30 9.94 -5.69 -10.77
CA TRP A 30 8.61 -6.19 -10.40
C TRP A 30 7.59 -5.05 -10.35
N TRP A 31 7.95 -3.95 -9.69
CA TRP A 31 7.05 -2.81 -9.58
C TRP A 31 6.82 -2.12 -10.92
N LYS A 32 7.90 -1.97 -11.69
CA LYS A 32 7.79 -1.36 -13.03
C LYS A 32 6.84 -2.15 -13.92
N ARG A 33 6.91 -3.46 -13.85
CA ARG A 33 5.98 -4.31 -14.60
C ARG A 33 4.56 -4.20 -14.06
N ARG A 34 4.44 -4.06 -12.74
CA ARG A 34 3.14 -3.97 -12.09
C ARG A 34 2.36 -2.75 -12.53
N VAL A 35 3.03 -1.60 -12.63
CA VAL A 35 2.38 -0.35 -13.03
C VAL A 35 2.27 -0.18 -14.55
N ALA A 36 2.93 -1.03 -15.32
CA ALA A 36 2.96 -0.89 -16.78
C ALA A 36 1.57 -0.96 -17.42
N SER A 37 0.66 -1.73 -16.82
CA SER A 37 -0.71 -1.81 -17.31
C SER A 37 -1.47 -0.48 -17.17
N GLY A 38 -1.05 0.36 -16.24
CA GLY A 38 -1.70 1.64 -16.00
C GLY A 38 -3.04 1.56 -15.30
N VAL A 39 -3.41 0.38 -14.77
CA VAL A 39 -4.74 0.13 -14.22
C VAL A 39 -4.70 0.10 -12.71
N CYS A 40 -5.62 0.82 -12.06
CA CYS A 40 -5.74 0.83 -10.62
C CYS A 40 -6.24 -0.52 -10.12
N HIS A 41 -5.58 -1.04 -9.08
CA HIS A 41 -5.95 -2.31 -8.48
C HIS A 41 -7.37 -2.29 -7.88
N TYR A 42 -7.78 -1.14 -7.34
CA TYR A 42 -9.05 -1.06 -6.62
C TYR A 42 -10.24 -0.74 -7.52
N CYS A 43 -10.14 0.32 -8.32
CA CYS A 43 -11.28 0.76 -9.13
C CYS A 43 -11.22 0.32 -10.59
N GLY A 44 -10.08 -0.21 -11.03
CA GLY A 44 -9.92 -0.66 -12.40
C GLY A 44 -9.77 0.45 -13.43
N ALA A 45 -9.66 1.71 -13.01
CA ALA A 45 -9.53 2.80 -13.95
C ALA A 45 -8.17 2.77 -14.65
N GLN A 46 -8.16 3.07 -15.94
CA GLN A 46 -6.96 3.16 -16.74
C GLN A 46 -6.39 4.57 -16.59
N VAL A 47 -5.45 4.75 -15.65
CA VAL A 47 -4.93 6.09 -15.34
C VAL A 47 -3.50 6.31 -15.83
N GLY A 48 -2.85 5.25 -16.31
CA GLY A 48 -1.47 5.31 -16.76
C GLY A 48 -0.49 5.03 -15.64
N ALA A 49 0.69 4.54 -16.02
CA ALA A 49 1.68 4.10 -15.03
C ALA A 49 2.11 5.23 -14.08
N LYS A 50 2.25 6.45 -14.60
CA LYS A 50 2.72 7.58 -13.81
C LYS A 50 1.72 8.04 -12.75
N ALA A 51 0.45 7.71 -12.95
CA ALA A 51 -0.60 8.11 -12.01
C ALA A 51 -0.87 7.05 -10.95
N LEU A 52 -0.14 5.94 -10.98
CA LEU A 52 -0.28 4.88 -9.99
C LEU A 52 0.74 5.03 -8.88
N THR A 53 0.29 4.80 -7.65
CA THR A 53 1.14 4.84 -6.47
C THR A 53 1.13 3.48 -5.80
N MET A 54 2.18 3.18 -5.02
CA MET A 54 2.23 1.94 -4.27
C MET A 54 1.36 2.06 -3.03
N ASP A 55 0.42 1.15 -2.90
CA ASP A 55 -0.43 1.06 -1.72
C ASP A 55 -0.16 -0.25 -1.00
N HIS A 56 -0.07 -0.18 0.33
CA HIS A 56 0.02 -1.37 1.16
C HIS A 56 -1.40 -1.79 1.52
N VAL A 57 -1.82 -2.96 1.03
CA VAL A 57 -3.18 -3.46 1.27
C VAL A 57 -3.47 -3.48 2.77
N ILE A 58 -2.53 -4.06 3.54
CA ILE A 58 -2.54 -3.90 4.99
C ILE A 58 -1.56 -2.79 5.31
N PRO A 59 -2.05 -1.65 5.82
CA PRO A 59 -1.16 -0.51 6.07
C PRO A 59 -0.03 -0.87 7.04
N LEU A 60 1.12 -0.23 6.86
CA LEU A 60 2.27 -0.48 7.74
C LEU A 60 1.94 -0.19 9.19
N VAL A 61 1.18 0.87 9.45
CA VAL A 61 0.79 1.24 10.82
C VAL A 61 -0.18 0.22 11.42
N ARG A 62 -0.74 -0.67 10.60
CA ARG A 62 -1.63 -1.73 11.03
C ARG A 62 -0.93 -3.10 10.98
N GLY A 63 0.40 -3.11 10.90
CA GLY A 63 1.18 -4.34 10.92
C GLY A 63 1.48 -4.94 9.55
N GLY A 64 1.17 -4.22 8.48
CA GLY A 64 1.48 -4.70 7.13
C GLY A 64 2.96 -4.66 6.83
N THR A 65 3.36 -5.36 5.77
CA THR A 65 4.75 -5.42 5.35
C THR A 65 4.91 -4.89 3.93
N SER A 66 6.14 -4.46 3.59
CA SER A 66 6.49 -4.06 2.23
C SER A 66 6.95 -5.28 1.47
N SER A 67 6.01 -6.12 1.12
CA SER A 67 6.25 -7.34 0.37
C SER A 67 5.38 -7.34 -0.88
N LYS A 68 5.79 -8.14 -1.87
CA LYS A 68 5.06 -8.20 -3.14
C LYS A 68 3.60 -8.57 -2.94
N GLY A 69 3.30 -9.42 -1.97
CA GLY A 69 1.93 -9.86 -1.71
C GLY A 69 1.07 -8.81 -1.02
N ASN A 70 1.68 -7.75 -0.49
CA ASN A 70 0.94 -6.71 0.23
C ASN A 70 1.01 -5.34 -0.46
N CYS A 71 1.60 -5.26 -1.65
CA CYS A 71 1.75 -3.99 -2.36
C CYS A 71 1.04 -4.04 -3.68
N VAL A 72 0.19 -3.06 -3.94
CA VAL A 72 -0.59 -2.97 -5.18
C VAL A 72 -0.46 -1.56 -5.75
N ALA A 73 -0.77 -1.45 -7.05
CA ALA A 73 -0.75 -0.16 -7.74
C ALA A 73 -2.14 0.46 -7.65
N ALA A 74 -2.23 1.63 -7.07
CA ALA A 74 -3.51 2.31 -6.85
C ALA A 74 -3.47 3.73 -7.39
N CYS A 75 -4.59 4.18 -7.95
CA CYS A 75 -4.71 5.58 -8.36
C CYS A 75 -4.82 6.46 -7.11
N LYS A 76 -4.47 7.72 -7.27
CA LYS A 76 -4.44 8.62 -6.11
C LYS A 76 -5.79 8.74 -5.41
N PRO A 77 -6.92 8.90 -6.11
CA PRO A 77 -8.22 8.95 -5.42
C PRO A 77 -8.49 7.72 -4.56
N CYS A 78 -8.19 6.51 -5.06
CA CYS A 78 -8.40 5.30 -4.27
C CYS A 78 -7.45 5.23 -3.09
N ASN A 79 -6.19 5.60 -3.29
CA ASN A 79 -5.21 5.59 -2.22
C ASN A 79 -5.60 6.57 -1.12
N ASP A 80 -6.02 7.77 -1.50
CA ASP A 80 -6.44 8.78 -0.54
C ASP A 80 -7.69 8.36 0.23
N ALA A 81 -8.65 7.73 -0.47
CA ALA A 81 -9.88 7.26 0.18
C ALA A 81 -9.61 6.11 1.14
N LYS A 82 -8.67 5.24 0.78
CA LYS A 82 -8.34 4.09 1.62
C LYS A 82 -7.56 4.49 2.87
N LYS A 83 -6.55 5.34 2.71
CA LYS A 83 -5.65 5.76 3.80
C LYS A 83 -5.13 4.54 4.57
N TYR A 84 -5.50 4.40 5.84
CA TYR A 84 -5.02 3.32 6.71
C TYR A 84 -6.07 2.24 6.93
N LYS A 85 -7.10 2.19 6.10
CA LYS A 85 -8.16 1.20 6.24
C LYS A 85 -7.70 -0.18 5.81
N LEU A 86 -8.18 -1.21 6.50
CA LEU A 86 -8.03 -2.58 6.06
C LEU A 86 -9.04 -2.87 4.95
N PRO A 87 -8.80 -3.90 4.11
CA PRO A 87 -9.76 -4.26 3.07
C PRO A 87 -11.17 -4.46 3.59
N SER A 88 -11.32 -5.06 4.77
CA SER A 88 -12.63 -5.30 5.37
C SER A 88 -13.34 -4.00 5.77
N GLU A 89 -12.62 -2.90 5.88
CA GLU A 89 -13.16 -1.60 6.27
C GLU A 89 -13.49 -0.71 5.08
N MET A 90 -13.18 -1.17 3.89
CA MET A 90 -13.36 -0.35 2.68
C MET A 90 -14.75 -0.47 2.10
N GLY A 91 -15.54 -1.30 2.67
CA GLY A 91 -16.90 -1.43 2.28
C GLY A 91 -17.20 -2.22 1.11
#